data_fb575a517ae37a49142ff4bcafc5803b
#
_entry.id   fb575a517ae37a49142ff4bcafc5803b
#
_cell.length_a   1.000
_cell.length_b   1.000
_cell.length_c   1.000
_cell.angle_alpha   90.00
_cell.angle_beta   90.00
_cell.angle_gamma   90.00
#
_symmetry.space_group_name_H-M   'P 1'
#
loop_
_entity.id
_entity.type
_entity.pdbx_description
1 polymer ?
#
loop_
_entity_poly.entity_id
_entity_poly.type
_entity_poly.pdbx_seq_one_letter_code
_entity_poly.pdbx_strand_id
1 'polypeptide(L)'
;WQFMPYTGMKYGLTQDWWMDERLDPYKATEAAADYLQKLYGDFRDWPTAIAAYNAGEGKMRRAKEGTGARNFYEVCERNARLDDKAQLRPETMQYVPRFVAISKIMRNLGTLGFAPVNHDAMPQVERLTARPGTDLMALSKASGMSWSDFQSYNMHHLQPISSTERSTFVYVPRLQSAKAQAFLQRSSGTYANWRPAKVATSADSWDKIARRSGVSVAQLRAANGGKSKIYRGETVLVPRSADMSERAVAAANGRSSSRSSEKPVRGSRGGQGAPAGVHVLASGETLYGVARKYGVSVGELQAANDIDDPGKIRVGQKLRIPGGQQAGGRVVAQAAGGKNPSGSIGKRKRGGTSTY
;
A
#
# COMPACT_ATOMS: atom_id res chain seq x y z
N TRP A 1 -6.27 6.73 -7.86
CA TRP A 1 -6.65 5.64 -8.75
C TRP A 1 -6.69 4.28 -8.05
N GLN A 2 -6.09 4.17 -6.89
CA GLN A 2 -6.10 2.98 -6.01
C GLN A 2 -5.58 1.70 -6.70
N PHE A 3 -4.56 1.83 -7.50
CA PHE A 3 -3.94 0.65 -8.12
C PHE A 3 -3.48 -0.36 -7.08
N MET A 4 -3.88 -1.60 -7.27
CA MET A 4 -3.26 -2.72 -6.57
C MET A 4 -1.80 -2.88 -7.05
N PRO A 5 -0.86 -3.32 -6.20
CA PRO A 5 0.56 -3.44 -6.55
C PRO A 5 0.81 -4.13 -7.89
N TYR A 6 0.23 -5.31 -8.08
CA TYR A 6 0.39 -6.09 -9.30
C TYR A 6 -0.14 -5.36 -10.55
N THR A 7 -1.33 -4.75 -10.44
CA THR A 7 -1.92 -4.00 -11.56
C THR A 7 -1.09 -2.77 -11.87
N GLY A 8 -0.61 -2.05 -10.83
CA GLY A 8 0.26 -0.90 -11.01
C GLY A 8 1.53 -1.26 -11.78
N MET A 9 2.23 -2.34 -11.40
CA MET A 9 3.42 -2.81 -12.12
C MET A 9 3.13 -3.14 -13.59
N LYS A 10 2.00 -3.77 -13.88
CA LYS A 10 1.60 -4.10 -15.26
C LYS A 10 1.44 -2.86 -16.14
N TYR A 11 1.07 -1.73 -15.55
CA TYR A 11 0.92 -0.44 -16.21
C TYR A 11 2.08 0.53 -15.94
N GLY A 12 3.27 0.01 -15.61
CA GLY A 12 4.51 0.77 -15.53
C GLY A 12 4.68 1.60 -14.25
N LEU A 13 3.85 1.38 -13.21
CA LEU A 13 3.98 2.06 -11.93
C LEU A 13 4.95 1.31 -11.04
N THR A 14 6.15 1.85 -10.90
CA THR A 14 7.21 1.26 -10.08
C THR A 14 6.88 1.40 -8.58
N GLN A 15 7.15 0.33 -7.86
CA GLN A 15 7.08 0.31 -6.40
C GLN A 15 8.38 -0.30 -5.87
N ASP A 16 9.18 0.51 -5.23
CA ASP A 16 10.42 0.09 -4.62
C ASP A 16 10.65 0.83 -3.29
N TRP A 17 11.84 0.67 -2.73
CA TRP A 17 12.20 1.33 -1.49
C TRP A 17 12.25 2.87 -1.60
N TRP A 18 12.54 3.39 -2.80
CA TRP A 18 12.71 4.82 -3.07
C TRP A 18 11.38 5.51 -3.33
N MET A 19 10.46 4.82 -4.01
CA MET A 19 9.24 5.43 -4.50
C MET A 19 8.11 4.43 -4.70
N ASP A 20 6.89 4.97 -4.65
CA ASP A 20 5.66 4.29 -5.05
C ASP A 20 4.93 5.16 -6.08
N GLU A 21 5.09 4.84 -7.35
CA GLU A 21 4.52 5.63 -8.45
C GLU A 21 3.00 5.56 -8.55
N ARG A 22 2.35 4.68 -7.77
CA ARG A 22 0.89 4.71 -7.61
C ARG A 22 0.41 5.96 -6.88
N LEU A 23 1.32 6.63 -6.14
CA LEU A 23 1.10 7.91 -5.46
C LEU A 23 1.48 9.11 -6.34
N ASP A 24 2.01 8.89 -7.53
CA ASP A 24 2.26 9.92 -8.53
C ASP A 24 0.94 10.20 -9.27
N PRO A 25 0.31 11.37 -9.11
CA PRO A 25 -1.00 11.64 -9.69
C PRO A 25 -0.99 11.63 -11.22
N TYR A 26 0.11 12.03 -11.85
CA TYR A 26 0.22 12.09 -13.31
C TYR A 26 0.44 10.70 -13.90
N LYS A 27 1.46 9.99 -13.43
CA LYS A 27 1.72 8.63 -13.89
C LYS A 27 0.56 7.67 -13.60
N ALA A 28 -0.02 7.75 -12.41
CA ALA A 28 -1.16 6.93 -12.06
C ALA A 28 -2.40 7.25 -12.91
N THR A 29 -2.56 8.51 -13.36
CA THR A 29 -3.64 8.89 -14.27
C THR A 29 -3.41 8.36 -15.69
N GLU A 30 -2.19 8.45 -16.21
CA GLU A 30 -1.80 7.84 -17.49
C GLU A 30 -2.07 6.32 -17.46
N ALA A 31 -1.55 5.64 -16.44
CA ALA A 31 -1.77 4.20 -16.24
C ALA A 31 -3.25 3.83 -16.12
N ALA A 32 -4.07 4.65 -15.45
CA ALA A 32 -5.50 4.42 -15.33
C ALA A 32 -6.24 4.59 -16.66
N ALA A 33 -5.83 5.58 -17.48
CA ALA A 33 -6.38 5.76 -18.80
C ALA A 33 -6.07 4.55 -19.71
N ASP A 34 -4.83 4.08 -19.72
CA ASP A 34 -4.42 2.89 -20.47
C ASP A 34 -5.17 1.64 -20.02
N TYR A 35 -5.33 1.47 -18.70
CA TYR A 35 -6.09 0.33 -18.16
C TYR A 35 -7.56 0.40 -18.54
N LEU A 36 -8.21 1.56 -18.42
CA LEU A 36 -9.60 1.74 -18.83
C LEU A 36 -9.78 1.54 -20.32
N GLN A 37 -8.85 2.01 -21.16
CA GLN A 37 -8.89 1.78 -22.60
C GLN A 37 -8.79 0.29 -22.94
N LYS A 38 -7.89 -0.44 -22.29
CA LYS A 38 -7.78 -1.90 -22.42
C LYS A 38 -9.08 -2.59 -22.00
N LEU A 39 -9.67 -2.21 -20.86
CA LEU A 39 -10.93 -2.79 -20.40
C LEU A 39 -12.08 -2.51 -21.36
N TYR A 40 -12.14 -1.31 -21.94
CA TYR A 40 -13.10 -1.02 -22.99
C TYR A 40 -12.87 -1.87 -24.24
N GLY A 41 -11.63 -2.10 -24.62
CA GLY A 41 -11.27 -3.02 -25.71
C GLY A 41 -11.81 -4.43 -25.49
N ASP A 42 -11.71 -4.93 -24.25
CA ASP A 42 -12.17 -6.27 -23.88
C ASP A 42 -13.71 -6.39 -23.82
N PHE A 43 -14.36 -5.41 -23.25
CA PHE A 43 -15.80 -5.52 -22.94
C PHE A 43 -16.71 -4.80 -23.94
N ARG A 44 -16.21 -3.82 -24.69
CA ARG A 44 -16.92 -2.99 -25.68
C ARG A 44 -18.16 -2.28 -25.09
N ASP A 45 -18.17 -2.07 -23.79
CA ASP A 45 -19.20 -1.41 -23.01
C ASP A 45 -18.56 -0.61 -21.88
N TRP A 46 -18.70 0.72 -21.88
CA TRP A 46 -18.07 1.58 -20.88
C TRP A 46 -18.55 1.29 -19.45
N PRO A 47 -19.86 1.11 -19.17
CA PRO A 47 -20.30 0.69 -17.85
C PRO A 47 -19.63 -0.60 -17.37
N THR A 48 -19.51 -1.60 -18.24
CA THR A 48 -18.81 -2.86 -17.93
C THR A 48 -17.31 -2.65 -17.70
N ALA A 49 -16.65 -1.81 -18.49
CA ALA A 49 -15.24 -1.49 -18.33
C ALA A 49 -14.96 -0.77 -16.99
N ILE A 50 -15.81 0.20 -16.63
CA ILE A 50 -15.72 0.92 -15.34
C ILE A 50 -15.97 -0.04 -14.16
N ALA A 51 -16.92 -0.95 -14.28
CA ALA A 51 -17.16 -2.00 -13.28
C ALA A 51 -15.97 -2.95 -13.17
N ALA A 52 -15.35 -3.33 -14.29
CA ALA A 52 -14.17 -4.18 -14.34
C ALA A 52 -12.92 -3.51 -13.71
N TYR A 53 -12.80 -2.19 -13.82
CA TYR A 53 -11.74 -1.43 -13.14
C TYR A 53 -11.85 -1.59 -11.61
N ASN A 54 -13.05 -1.54 -11.07
CA ASN A 54 -13.31 -1.69 -9.63
C ASN A 54 -13.21 -3.16 -9.16
N ALA A 55 -13.88 -4.10 -9.87
CA ALA A 55 -14.02 -5.49 -9.43
C ALA A 55 -12.85 -6.40 -9.86
N GLY A 56 -12.06 -5.95 -10.82
CA GLY A 56 -11.08 -6.74 -11.56
C GLY A 56 -11.67 -7.39 -12.81
N GLU A 57 -10.88 -7.34 -13.90
CA GLU A 57 -11.29 -7.82 -15.23
C GLU A 57 -11.73 -9.28 -15.25
N GLY A 58 -11.02 -10.14 -14.51
CA GLY A 58 -11.33 -11.57 -14.45
C GLY A 58 -12.67 -11.86 -13.77
N LYS A 59 -13.03 -11.10 -12.72
CA LYS A 59 -14.32 -11.24 -12.05
C LYS A 59 -15.46 -10.75 -12.96
N MET A 60 -15.27 -9.60 -13.59
CA MET A 60 -16.27 -9.04 -14.48
C MET A 60 -16.53 -9.94 -15.69
N ARG A 61 -15.49 -10.58 -16.23
CA ARG A 61 -15.62 -11.56 -17.32
C ARG A 61 -16.45 -12.75 -16.91
N ARG A 62 -16.15 -13.38 -15.76
CA ARG A 62 -16.93 -14.51 -15.24
C ARG A 62 -18.40 -14.11 -15.00
N ALA A 63 -18.64 -12.91 -14.45
CA ALA A 63 -19.98 -12.43 -14.21
C ALA A 63 -20.77 -12.26 -15.51
N LYS A 64 -20.14 -11.69 -16.55
CA LYS A 64 -20.75 -11.50 -17.86
C LYS A 64 -21.04 -12.84 -18.54
N GLU A 65 -20.10 -13.77 -18.52
CA GLU A 65 -20.25 -15.13 -19.08
C GLU A 65 -21.33 -15.93 -18.34
N GLY A 66 -21.29 -15.94 -17.00
CA GLY A 66 -22.23 -16.69 -16.18
C GLY A 66 -23.69 -16.17 -16.27
N THR A 67 -23.88 -14.88 -16.58
CA THR A 67 -25.20 -14.30 -16.77
C THR A 67 -25.69 -14.31 -18.23
N GLY A 68 -24.78 -14.50 -19.19
CA GLY A 68 -25.08 -14.30 -20.62
C GLY A 68 -25.43 -12.85 -20.95
N ALA A 69 -25.03 -11.89 -20.13
CA ALA A 69 -25.39 -10.48 -20.24
C ALA A 69 -24.55 -9.76 -21.31
N ARG A 70 -25.19 -8.82 -22.02
CA ARG A 70 -24.53 -8.00 -23.04
C ARG A 70 -23.84 -6.77 -22.43
N ASN A 71 -24.38 -6.22 -21.34
CA ASN A 71 -23.91 -5.01 -20.69
C ASN A 71 -23.91 -5.15 -19.16
N PHE A 72 -23.34 -4.15 -18.47
CA PHE A 72 -23.23 -4.12 -17.02
C PHE A 72 -24.58 -4.19 -16.29
N TYR A 73 -25.60 -3.51 -16.79
CA TYR A 73 -26.90 -3.44 -16.11
C TYR A 73 -27.59 -4.81 -16.11
N GLU A 74 -27.53 -5.52 -17.24
CA GLU A 74 -28.02 -6.90 -17.32
C GLU A 74 -27.27 -7.86 -16.38
N VAL A 75 -25.95 -7.65 -16.19
CA VAL A 75 -25.19 -8.40 -15.19
C VAL A 75 -25.73 -8.14 -13.79
N CYS A 76 -26.00 -6.88 -13.43
CA CYS A 76 -26.53 -6.51 -12.13
C CYS A 76 -27.92 -7.15 -11.87
N GLU A 77 -28.81 -7.13 -12.85
CA GLU A 77 -30.14 -7.75 -12.75
C GLU A 77 -30.08 -9.27 -12.50
N ARG A 78 -29.11 -9.94 -13.11
CA ARG A 78 -28.94 -11.40 -13.02
C ARG A 78 -27.92 -11.82 -11.98
N ASN A 79 -27.33 -10.88 -11.22
CA ASN A 79 -26.21 -11.10 -10.31
C ASN A 79 -26.49 -12.19 -9.26
N ALA A 80 -27.72 -12.27 -8.74
CA ALA A 80 -28.14 -13.27 -7.75
C ALA A 80 -28.10 -14.73 -8.25
N ARG A 81 -28.00 -14.92 -9.57
CA ARG A 81 -27.92 -16.25 -10.19
C ARG A 81 -26.47 -16.79 -10.27
N LEU A 82 -25.50 -15.94 -9.97
CA LEU A 82 -24.06 -16.26 -10.07
C LEU A 82 -23.58 -16.94 -8.78
N ASP A 83 -22.53 -17.75 -8.92
CA ASP A 83 -21.77 -18.25 -7.79
C ASP A 83 -20.98 -17.15 -7.07
N ASP A 84 -20.52 -17.39 -5.87
CA ASP A 84 -19.79 -16.42 -5.03
C ASP A 84 -18.53 -15.85 -5.70
N LYS A 85 -17.90 -16.61 -6.60
CA LYS A 85 -16.68 -16.18 -7.29
C LYS A 85 -16.95 -15.20 -8.42
N ALA A 86 -18.09 -15.36 -9.08
CA ALA A 86 -18.54 -14.51 -10.19
C ALA A 86 -19.40 -13.35 -9.72
N GLN A 87 -20.18 -13.52 -8.63
CA GLN A 87 -21.12 -12.54 -8.12
C GLN A 87 -20.43 -11.20 -7.80
N LEU A 88 -20.98 -10.11 -8.36
CA LEU A 88 -20.51 -8.76 -8.10
C LEU A 88 -20.91 -8.31 -6.69
N ARG A 89 -20.02 -7.62 -6.01
CA ARG A 89 -20.30 -7.01 -4.69
C ARG A 89 -21.22 -5.79 -4.86
N PRO A 90 -22.02 -5.45 -3.84
CA PRO A 90 -22.85 -4.22 -3.85
C PRO A 90 -22.03 -2.97 -4.16
N GLU A 91 -20.80 -2.87 -3.68
CA GLU A 91 -19.86 -1.79 -4.00
C GLU A 91 -19.67 -1.63 -5.51
N THR A 92 -19.37 -2.72 -6.22
CA THR A 92 -19.18 -2.71 -7.68
C THR A 92 -20.45 -2.35 -8.42
N MET A 93 -21.59 -2.89 -7.99
CA MET A 93 -22.89 -2.59 -8.62
C MET A 93 -23.26 -1.11 -8.49
N GLN A 94 -22.84 -0.43 -7.41
CA GLN A 94 -23.07 0.99 -7.21
C GLN A 94 -21.97 1.89 -7.78
N TYR A 95 -20.79 1.34 -8.10
CA TYR A 95 -19.64 2.12 -8.57
C TYR A 95 -19.96 2.85 -9.88
N VAL A 96 -20.54 2.16 -10.84
CA VAL A 96 -20.92 2.75 -12.15
C VAL A 96 -22.00 3.81 -12.02
N PRO A 97 -23.14 3.57 -11.35
CA PRO A 97 -24.14 4.61 -11.13
C PRO A 97 -23.58 5.86 -10.42
N ARG A 98 -22.73 5.68 -9.41
CA ARG A 98 -22.07 6.80 -8.72
C ARG A 98 -21.14 7.57 -9.65
N PHE A 99 -20.35 6.88 -10.46
CA PHE A 99 -19.47 7.51 -11.44
C PHE A 99 -20.27 8.37 -12.44
N VAL A 100 -21.38 7.82 -12.98
CA VAL A 100 -22.27 8.54 -13.90
C VAL A 100 -22.92 9.74 -13.22
N ALA A 101 -23.39 9.57 -11.98
CA ALA A 101 -24.01 10.65 -11.21
C ALA A 101 -23.02 11.81 -10.97
N ILE A 102 -21.80 11.51 -10.49
CA ILE A 102 -20.76 12.52 -10.29
C ILE A 102 -20.39 13.20 -11.61
N SER A 103 -20.25 12.44 -12.70
CA SER A 103 -19.95 12.99 -14.01
C SER A 103 -21.03 13.96 -14.50
N LYS A 104 -22.30 13.66 -14.25
CA LYS A 104 -23.43 14.55 -14.55
C LYS A 104 -23.42 15.81 -13.67
N ILE A 105 -23.16 15.66 -12.38
CA ILE A 105 -23.04 16.78 -11.44
C ILE A 105 -21.92 17.72 -11.89
N MET A 106 -20.71 17.18 -12.16
CA MET A 106 -19.57 17.95 -12.57
C MET A 106 -19.77 18.75 -13.87
N ARG A 107 -20.59 18.21 -14.78
CA ARG A 107 -20.95 18.92 -16.04
C ARG A 107 -22.01 20.00 -15.86
N ASN A 108 -22.75 19.98 -14.75
CA ASN A 108 -23.89 20.86 -14.51
C ASN A 108 -23.79 21.61 -13.18
N LEU A 109 -22.55 21.89 -12.71
CA LEU A 109 -22.32 22.52 -11.40
C LEU A 109 -23.16 23.80 -11.22
N GLY A 110 -23.10 24.74 -12.17
CA GLY A 110 -23.82 26.00 -12.09
C GLY A 110 -25.34 25.81 -12.04
N THR A 111 -25.91 24.93 -12.86
CA THR A 111 -27.35 24.63 -12.87
C THR A 111 -27.83 23.99 -11.56
N LEU A 112 -26.91 23.25 -10.89
CA LEU A 112 -27.19 22.59 -9.60
C LEU A 112 -26.86 23.48 -8.38
N GLY A 113 -26.50 24.74 -8.60
CA GLY A 113 -26.19 25.69 -7.51
C GLY A 113 -24.79 25.54 -6.91
N PHE A 114 -23.91 24.77 -7.52
CA PHE A 114 -22.51 24.68 -7.11
C PHE A 114 -21.67 25.75 -7.81
N ALA A 115 -20.64 26.22 -7.12
CA ALA A 115 -19.64 27.08 -7.76
C ALA A 115 -18.90 26.31 -8.87
N PRO A 116 -18.70 26.91 -10.05
CA PRO A 116 -17.91 26.29 -11.11
C PRO A 116 -16.46 26.08 -10.64
N VAL A 117 -15.85 25.01 -11.12
CA VAL A 117 -14.42 24.77 -10.84
C VAL A 117 -13.59 25.87 -11.53
N ASN A 118 -12.87 26.64 -10.73
CA ASN A 118 -11.91 27.61 -11.24
C ASN A 118 -10.60 26.89 -11.57
N HIS A 119 -10.41 26.53 -12.82
CA HIS A 119 -9.19 25.86 -13.28
C HIS A 119 -7.96 26.78 -13.22
N ASP A 120 -8.14 28.10 -13.29
CA ASP A 120 -7.04 29.06 -13.23
C ASP A 120 -6.51 29.23 -11.79
N ALA A 121 -7.34 28.94 -10.79
CA ALA A 121 -6.92 28.94 -9.38
C ALA A 121 -6.17 27.65 -8.97
N MET A 122 -6.15 26.62 -9.81
CA MET A 122 -5.37 25.41 -9.53
C MET A 122 -3.89 25.71 -9.68
N PRO A 123 -3.04 25.31 -8.70
CA PRO A 123 -1.60 25.46 -8.83
C PRO A 123 -1.12 24.77 -10.11
N GLN A 124 -0.60 25.56 -11.04
CA GLN A 124 0.07 24.99 -12.21
C GLN A 124 1.37 24.35 -11.76
N VAL A 125 1.53 23.08 -12.04
CA VAL A 125 2.66 22.27 -11.61
C VAL A 125 3.53 21.93 -12.80
N GLU A 126 4.85 22.07 -12.64
CA GLU A 126 5.83 21.64 -13.63
C GLU A 126 6.50 20.35 -13.18
N ARG A 127 6.68 19.44 -14.13
CA ARG A 127 7.39 18.18 -13.98
C ARG A 127 8.86 18.40 -14.36
N LEU A 128 9.75 18.21 -13.40
CA LEU A 128 11.19 18.30 -13.58
C LEU A 128 11.86 16.95 -13.38
N THR A 129 12.97 16.73 -14.06
CA THR A 129 13.76 15.50 -13.90
C THR A 129 14.81 15.67 -12.81
N ALA A 130 14.70 14.89 -11.75
CA ALA A 130 15.72 14.78 -10.72
C ALA A 130 16.70 13.65 -11.08
N ARG A 131 18.00 13.94 -11.01
CA ARG A 131 19.07 12.96 -11.23
C ARG A 131 19.09 11.93 -10.09
N PRO A 132 19.71 10.77 -10.32
CA PRO A 132 19.90 9.78 -9.27
C PRO A 132 20.57 10.39 -8.04
N GLY A 133 20.03 10.15 -6.85
CA GLY A 133 20.56 10.61 -5.58
C GLY A 133 20.41 12.12 -5.32
N THR A 134 19.48 12.80 -5.97
CA THR A 134 19.17 14.20 -5.69
C THR A 134 18.61 14.35 -4.28
N ASP A 135 19.17 15.29 -3.50
CA ASP A 135 18.62 15.69 -2.19
C ASP A 135 17.32 16.48 -2.39
N LEU A 136 16.21 15.83 -2.08
CA LEU A 136 14.88 16.43 -2.25
C LEU A 136 14.58 17.49 -1.16
N MET A 137 15.19 17.38 0.01
CA MET A 137 15.06 18.41 1.05
C MET A 137 15.82 19.69 0.67
N ALA A 138 17.04 19.53 0.14
CA ALA A 138 17.79 20.66 -0.36
C ALA A 138 17.13 21.29 -1.59
N LEU A 139 16.56 20.49 -2.49
CA LEU A 139 15.78 20.95 -3.62
C LEU A 139 14.56 21.76 -3.17
N SER A 140 13.79 21.25 -2.20
CA SER A 140 12.64 21.95 -1.61
C SER A 140 13.04 23.33 -1.10
N LYS A 141 14.11 23.40 -0.28
CA LYS A 141 14.63 24.65 0.26
C LYS A 141 15.11 25.61 -0.83
N ALA A 142 15.86 25.12 -1.83
CA ALA A 142 16.34 25.91 -2.95
C ALA A 142 15.20 26.46 -3.80
N SER A 143 14.11 25.74 -3.92
CA SER A 143 12.88 26.15 -4.61
C SER A 143 12.06 27.18 -3.83
N GLY A 144 12.42 27.43 -2.56
CA GLY A 144 11.65 28.31 -1.66
C GLY A 144 10.37 27.68 -1.12
N MET A 145 10.31 26.35 -1.10
CA MET A 145 9.18 25.58 -0.57
C MET A 145 9.50 25.04 0.82
N SER A 146 8.47 24.92 1.67
CA SER A 146 8.59 24.07 2.85
C SER A 146 8.72 22.60 2.44
N TRP A 147 9.33 21.79 3.31
CA TRP A 147 9.40 20.34 3.04
C TRP A 147 8.03 19.68 2.95
N SER A 148 7.09 20.11 3.80
CA SER A 148 5.71 19.62 3.79
C SER A 148 5.01 19.94 2.48
N ASP A 149 5.12 21.17 1.99
CA ASP A 149 4.51 21.57 0.72
C ASP A 149 5.13 20.78 -0.44
N PHE A 150 6.48 20.67 -0.47
CA PHE A 150 7.15 19.88 -1.49
C PHE A 150 6.70 18.42 -1.50
N GLN A 151 6.56 17.80 -0.31
CA GLN A 151 6.07 16.43 -0.19
C GLN A 151 4.63 16.27 -0.68
N SER A 152 3.76 17.26 -0.50
CA SER A 152 2.37 17.21 -0.96
C SER A 152 2.26 17.08 -2.48
N TYR A 153 3.19 17.65 -3.24
CA TYR A 153 3.31 17.48 -4.69
C TYR A 153 4.05 16.20 -5.09
N ASN A 154 4.84 15.63 -4.18
CA ASN A 154 5.80 14.57 -4.47
C ASN A 154 5.61 13.35 -3.57
N MET A 155 4.36 12.96 -3.30
CA MET A 155 4.00 11.85 -2.41
C MET A 155 4.58 10.49 -2.83
N HIS A 156 4.89 10.34 -4.10
CA HIS A 156 5.50 9.13 -4.66
C HIS A 156 6.94 8.91 -4.19
N HIS A 157 7.66 9.94 -3.74
CA HIS A 157 8.97 9.78 -3.14
C HIS A 157 8.85 9.37 -1.67
N LEU A 158 9.32 8.16 -1.37
CA LEU A 158 9.26 7.58 -0.01
C LEU A 158 10.46 7.99 0.84
N GLN A 159 11.53 8.49 0.20
CA GLN A 159 12.79 8.88 0.84
C GLN A 159 13.08 10.37 0.62
N PRO A 160 13.88 11.00 1.50
CA PRO A 160 14.28 12.40 1.36
C PRO A 160 15.29 12.66 0.22
N ILE A 161 15.69 11.61 -0.48
CA ILE A 161 16.49 11.68 -1.69
C ILE A 161 15.81 10.89 -2.81
N SER A 162 16.06 11.26 -4.06
CA SER A 162 15.58 10.51 -5.22
C SER A 162 16.28 9.16 -5.35
N SER A 163 15.74 8.26 -6.17
CA SER A 163 16.40 6.98 -6.45
C SER A 163 17.87 7.17 -6.82
N THR A 164 18.73 6.31 -6.30
CA THR A 164 20.17 6.31 -6.64
C THR A 164 20.47 5.52 -7.90
N GLU A 165 19.48 4.81 -8.44
CA GLU A 165 19.64 3.88 -9.56
C GLU A 165 19.14 4.48 -10.88
N ARG A 166 18.19 5.41 -10.80
CA ARG A 166 17.58 6.03 -11.98
C ARG A 166 17.16 7.47 -11.72
N SER A 167 17.02 8.23 -12.79
CA SER A 167 16.35 9.54 -12.74
C SER A 167 14.87 9.36 -12.40
N THR A 168 14.32 10.34 -11.69
CA THR A 168 12.91 10.35 -11.27
C THR A 168 12.30 11.71 -11.58
N PHE A 169 10.98 11.80 -11.54
CA PHE A 169 10.31 13.09 -11.68
C PHE A 169 10.05 13.71 -10.31
N VAL A 170 10.11 15.03 -10.27
CA VAL A 170 9.64 15.86 -9.16
C VAL A 170 8.69 16.90 -9.71
N TYR A 171 7.72 17.26 -8.91
CA TYR A 171 6.68 18.22 -9.25
C TYR A 171 6.81 19.45 -8.37
N VAL A 172 6.82 20.60 -8.97
CA VAL A 172 6.90 21.88 -8.26
C VAL A 172 5.91 22.87 -8.88
N PRO A 173 5.29 23.77 -8.09
CA PRO A 173 4.46 24.82 -8.65
C PRO A 173 5.28 25.67 -9.65
N ARG A 174 4.65 26.14 -10.71
CA ARG A 174 5.29 26.88 -11.79
C ARG A 174 6.12 28.08 -11.31
N LEU A 175 5.65 28.77 -10.27
CA LEU A 175 6.36 29.91 -9.68
C LEU A 175 7.72 29.52 -9.07
N GLN A 176 7.90 28.29 -8.65
CA GLN A 176 9.13 27.76 -8.06
C GLN A 176 10.00 26.99 -9.06
N SER A 177 9.51 26.74 -10.27
CA SER A 177 10.17 25.86 -11.24
C SER A 177 11.55 26.36 -11.67
N ALA A 178 11.72 27.65 -11.91
CA ALA A 178 13.00 28.21 -12.31
C ALA A 178 14.10 28.02 -11.25
N LYS A 179 13.76 28.18 -9.95
CA LYS A 179 14.69 27.93 -8.84
C LYS A 179 15.01 26.45 -8.68
N ALA A 180 13.99 25.60 -8.80
CA ALA A 180 14.15 24.15 -8.76
C ALA A 180 15.04 23.66 -9.90
N GLN A 181 14.81 24.13 -11.10
CA GLN A 181 15.59 23.78 -12.29
C GLN A 181 17.05 24.23 -12.16
N ALA A 182 17.30 25.43 -11.67
CA ALA A 182 18.64 25.93 -11.41
C ALA A 182 19.41 25.07 -10.40
N PHE A 183 18.72 24.56 -9.34
CA PHE A 183 19.30 23.64 -8.39
C PHE A 183 19.64 22.30 -9.07
N LEU A 184 18.71 21.72 -9.81
CA LEU A 184 18.88 20.44 -10.49
C LEU A 184 19.99 20.47 -11.54
N GLN A 185 20.22 21.60 -12.20
CA GLN A 185 21.32 21.79 -13.14
C GLN A 185 22.70 21.88 -12.47
N ARG A 186 22.77 22.50 -11.29
CA ARG A 186 24.02 22.71 -10.55
C ARG A 186 24.41 21.54 -9.67
N SER A 187 23.43 20.78 -9.18
CA SER A 187 23.70 19.66 -8.29
C SER A 187 24.42 18.54 -9.06
N SER A 188 25.66 18.33 -8.73
CA SER A 188 26.53 17.29 -9.32
C SER A 188 26.23 15.91 -8.74
N GLY A 189 25.00 15.44 -8.67
CA GLY A 189 24.66 14.09 -8.24
C GLY A 189 25.27 13.68 -6.88
N THR A 190 25.69 14.65 -6.07
CA THR A 190 26.17 14.38 -4.72
C THR A 190 24.95 14.08 -3.85
N TYR A 191 24.96 12.91 -3.28
CA TYR A 191 23.94 12.38 -2.38
C TYR A 191 23.85 13.20 -1.06
N ALA A 192 24.00 14.50 -1.12
CA ALA A 192 23.84 15.46 -0.03
C ALA A 192 24.14 14.86 1.36
N ASN A 193 25.39 14.46 1.59
CA ASN A 193 25.86 13.77 2.79
C ASN A 193 25.32 12.35 3.03
N TRP A 194 24.62 11.78 2.04
CA TRP A 194 24.26 10.37 2.03
C TRP A 194 25.12 9.62 1.02
N ARG A 195 25.34 8.35 1.25
CA ARG A 195 25.90 7.43 0.26
C ARG A 195 25.08 6.15 0.22
N PRO A 196 24.79 5.62 -0.96
CA PRO A 196 24.21 4.30 -1.06
C PRO A 196 25.26 3.26 -0.70
N ALA A 197 24.87 2.25 0.06
CA ALA A 197 25.66 1.07 0.33
C ALA A 197 24.83 -0.17 0.01
N LYS A 198 25.35 -1.06 -0.84
CA LYS A 198 24.70 -2.36 -1.08
C LYS A 198 25.00 -3.32 0.05
N VAL A 199 23.98 -4.02 0.48
CA VAL A 199 24.10 -5.18 1.39
C VAL A 199 24.68 -6.31 0.57
N ALA A 200 26.00 -6.56 0.70
CA ALA A 200 26.73 -7.46 -0.19
C ALA A 200 26.48 -8.93 0.14
N THR A 201 26.29 -9.25 1.42
CA THR A 201 26.17 -10.63 1.91
C THR A 201 25.00 -10.78 2.85
N SER A 202 24.52 -12.01 3.03
CA SER A 202 23.52 -12.34 4.06
C SER A 202 24.05 -12.16 5.50
N ALA A 203 25.36 -12.06 5.65
CA ALA A 203 26.03 -11.78 6.93
C ALA A 203 26.13 -10.29 7.25
N ASP A 204 25.77 -9.38 6.34
CA ASP A 204 25.68 -7.96 6.63
C ASP A 204 24.53 -7.67 7.59
N SER A 205 24.77 -6.79 8.53
CA SER A 205 23.78 -6.34 9.51
C SER A 205 23.87 -4.83 9.67
N TRP A 206 22.83 -4.23 10.27
CA TRP A 206 22.85 -2.82 10.65
C TRP A 206 24.09 -2.46 11.45
N ASP A 207 24.52 -3.33 12.41
CA ASP A 207 25.70 -3.11 13.22
C ASP A 207 26.99 -3.09 12.40
N LYS A 208 27.13 -4.02 11.44
CA LYS A 208 28.33 -4.09 10.60
C LYS A 208 28.41 -2.87 9.66
N ILE A 209 27.29 -2.47 9.08
CA ILE A 209 27.26 -1.30 8.18
C ILE A 209 27.50 -0.02 8.99
N ALA A 210 26.86 0.12 10.15
CA ALA A 210 27.04 1.26 11.05
C ALA A 210 28.52 1.44 11.46
N ARG A 211 29.16 0.36 11.92
CA ARG A 211 30.61 0.37 12.28
C ARG A 211 31.50 0.78 11.11
N ARG A 212 31.27 0.21 9.91
CA ARG A 212 32.04 0.57 8.70
C ARG A 212 31.85 2.03 8.30
N SER A 213 30.72 2.60 8.66
CA SER A 213 30.30 3.94 8.21
C SER A 213 30.53 5.03 9.25
N GLY A 214 30.94 4.65 10.48
CA GLY A 214 31.18 5.61 11.55
C GLY A 214 29.91 6.28 12.08
N VAL A 215 28.74 5.61 11.95
CA VAL A 215 27.46 6.11 12.43
C VAL A 215 26.84 5.15 13.43
N SER A 216 25.93 5.61 14.29
CA SER A 216 25.20 4.71 15.18
C SER A 216 24.17 3.87 14.41
N VAL A 217 23.86 2.67 14.93
CA VAL A 217 22.81 1.81 14.37
C VAL A 217 21.45 2.52 14.35
N ALA A 218 21.16 3.29 15.40
CA ALA A 218 19.92 4.06 15.48
C ALA A 218 19.82 5.10 14.36
N GLN A 219 20.89 5.86 14.13
CA GLN A 219 20.98 6.83 13.03
C GLN A 219 20.84 6.17 11.66
N LEU A 220 21.56 5.05 11.45
CA LEU A 220 21.51 4.31 10.20
C LEU A 220 20.10 3.75 9.92
N ARG A 221 19.47 3.15 10.91
CA ARG A 221 18.10 2.63 10.78
C ARG A 221 17.09 3.74 10.55
N ALA A 222 17.17 4.84 11.27
CA ALA A 222 16.29 6.00 11.08
C ALA A 222 16.42 6.58 9.66
N ALA A 223 17.64 6.67 9.15
CA ALA A 223 17.93 7.07 7.78
C ALA A 223 17.28 6.16 6.72
N ASN A 224 16.97 4.92 7.09
CA ASN A 224 16.39 3.90 6.23
C ASN A 224 14.95 3.52 6.62
N GLY A 225 14.20 4.48 7.15
CA GLY A 225 12.78 4.31 7.50
C GLY A 225 12.53 3.41 8.70
N GLY A 226 13.52 3.26 9.60
CA GLY A 226 13.40 2.48 10.83
C GLY A 226 13.39 0.96 10.63
N LYS A 227 13.72 0.46 9.44
CA LYS A 227 13.73 -0.98 9.13
C LYS A 227 14.48 -1.78 10.18
N SER A 228 13.89 -2.90 10.62
CA SER A 228 14.50 -3.79 11.61
C SER A 228 15.59 -4.67 10.99
N LYS A 229 15.42 -5.12 9.74
CA LYS A 229 16.33 -6.03 9.02
C LYS A 229 16.67 -5.48 7.64
N ILE A 230 17.81 -5.93 7.11
CA ILE A 230 18.28 -5.67 5.75
C ILE A 230 18.59 -7.00 5.07
N TYR A 231 18.45 -7.05 3.75
CA TYR A 231 18.63 -8.26 2.97
C TYR A 231 19.73 -8.07 1.93
N ARG A 232 20.37 -9.18 1.54
CA ARG A 232 21.37 -9.19 0.47
C ARG A 232 20.80 -8.58 -0.81
N GLY A 233 21.55 -7.66 -1.40
CA GLY A 233 21.16 -6.94 -2.63
C GLY A 233 20.38 -5.65 -2.36
N GLU A 234 19.88 -5.41 -1.14
CA GLU A 234 19.27 -4.14 -0.78
C GLU A 234 20.27 -2.99 -0.83
N THR A 235 19.79 -1.82 -1.23
CA THR A 235 20.53 -0.57 -1.11
C THR A 235 20.08 0.15 0.15
N VAL A 236 21.02 0.47 1.02
CA VAL A 236 20.78 1.26 2.23
C VAL A 236 21.47 2.60 2.13
N LEU A 237 20.84 3.64 2.66
CA LEU A 237 21.42 4.96 2.77
C LEU A 237 22.28 5.05 4.02
N VAL A 238 23.51 5.49 3.83
CA VAL A 238 24.45 5.71 4.91
C VAL A 238 24.75 7.20 5.02
N PRO A 239 24.44 7.86 6.15
CA PRO A 239 24.80 9.25 6.38
C PRO A 239 26.32 9.42 6.33
N ARG A 240 26.80 10.53 5.76
CA ARG A 240 28.23 10.86 5.74
C ARG A 240 28.70 11.61 7.00
N SER A 241 27.77 12.25 7.72
CA SER A 241 28.07 12.93 8.98
C SER A 241 26.94 12.80 10.00
N ALA A 242 27.27 12.90 11.28
CA ALA A 242 26.31 12.80 12.38
C ALA A 242 25.24 13.92 12.35
N ASP A 243 25.61 15.13 11.94
CA ASP A 243 24.71 16.29 11.95
C ASP A 243 23.52 16.16 10.97
N MET A 244 23.71 15.42 9.89
CA MET A 244 22.64 15.18 8.92
C MET A 244 21.66 14.10 9.39
N SER A 245 22.08 13.21 10.27
CA SER A 245 21.25 12.11 10.75
C SER A 245 20.10 12.58 11.65
N GLU A 246 20.31 13.61 12.46
CA GLU A 246 19.25 14.17 13.31
C GLU A 246 18.12 14.81 12.49
N ARG A 247 18.47 15.52 11.41
CA ARG A 247 17.49 16.12 10.49
C ARG A 247 16.72 15.06 9.70
N ALA A 248 17.37 13.99 9.29
CA ALA A 248 16.74 12.88 8.60
C ALA A 248 15.85 12.05 9.54
N VAL A 249 16.26 11.87 10.81
CA VAL A 249 15.46 11.25 11.86
C VAL A 249 14.20 12.08 12.13
N ALA A 250 14.33 13.40 12.22
CA ALA A 250 13.19 14.29 12.40
C ALA A 250 12.22 14.25 11.22
N ALA A 251 12.74 14.19 9.98
CA ALA A 251 11.91 14.07 8.78
C ALA A 251 11.22 12.68 8.66
N ALA A 252 11.89 11.60 9.05
CA ALA A 252 11.33 10.25 9.06
C ALA A 252 10.28 10.08 10.18
N ASN A 253 10.54 10.65 11.35
CA ASN A 253 9.61 10.62 12.49
C ASN A 253 8.38 11.51 12.26
N GLY A 254 8.50 12.61 11.51
CA GLY A 254 7.38 13.44 11.08
C GLY A 254 6.37 12.70 10.18
N ARG A 255 6.80 11.65 9.46
CA ARG A 255 5.90 10.78 8.67
C ARG A 255 5.13 9.77 9.52
N SER A 256 5.67 9.38 10.67
CA SER A 256 5.01 8.43 11.59
C SER A 256 3.90 9.10 12.41
N SER A 257 3.98 10.41 12.65
CA SER A 257 3.04 11.15 13.52
C SER A 257 1.81 11.70 12.81
N SER A 258 1.80 11.78 11.47
CA SER A 258 0.66 12.35 10.72
C SER A 258 -0.43 11.34 10.32
N ARG A 259 -0.33 10.07 10.74
CA ARG A 259 -1.33 9.02 10.45
C ARG A 259 -2.14 8.53 11.64
N SER A 260 -2.04 9.18 12.80
CA SER A 260 -2.86 8.83 13.97
C SER A 260 -3.23 10.06 14.77
N SER A 261 -4.27 10.80 14.32
CA SER A 261 -5.03 11.70 15.18
C SER A 261 -6.22 10.94 15.77
N GLU A 262 -5.96 10.01 16.66
CA GLU A 262 -6.92 9.57 17.67
C GLU A 262 -6.27 9.73 19.04
N LYS A 263 -7.04 10.34 19.97
CA LYS A 263 -6.61 10.80 21.29
C LYS A 263 -6.04 9.68 22.15
N PRO A 264 -5.00 9.93 22.96
CA PRO A 264 -4.46 8.93 23.86
C PRO A 264 -5.37 8.73 25.07
N VAL A 265 -5.84 7.53 25.26
CA VAL A 265 -6.30 7.04 26.56
C VAL A 265 -5.07 6.59 27.35
N ARG A 266 -4.90 7.20 28.53
CA ARG A 266 -3.87 6.91 29.52
C ARG A 266 -3.97 5.47 30.01
N GLY A 267 -2.84 4.77 30.10
CA GLY A 267 -2.78 3.55 30.90
C GLY A 267 -1.53 2.69 30.69
N SER A 268 -0.55 2.89 31.53
CA SER A 268 0.40 1.98 32.18
C SER A 268 1.18 0.90 31.43
N ARG A 269 2.50 1.06 31.59
CA ARG A 269 3.56 0.08 31.95
C ARG A 269 3.66 -1.27 31.24
N GLY A 270 4.83 -1.47 30.65
CA GLY A 270 5.65 -2.64 30.94
C GLY A 270 5.45 -3.87 30.10
N GLY A 271 6.50 -4.30 29.45
CA GLY A 271 6.78 -5.72 29.43
C GLY A 271 6.73 -6.44 28.11
N GLN A 272 7.86 -6.93 27.78
CA GLN A 272 8.16 -8.26 27.22
C GLN A 272 7.47 -8.67 25.90
N GLY A 273 8.29 -9.05 24.93
CA GLY A 273 7.92 -9.58 23.62
C GLY A 273 6.93 -10.74 23.70
N ALA A 274 5.89 -10.63 22.93
CA ALA A 274 4.91 -11.69 22.77
C ALA A 274 5.44 -12.82 21.85
N PRO A 275 5.04 -14.08 22.09
CA PRO A 275 5.56 -15.25 21.38
C PRO A 275 5.14 -15.25 19.91
N ALA A 276 6.02 -15.76 19.05
CA ALA A 276 5.77 -15.98 17.63
C ALA A 276 4.52 -16.85 17.42
N GLY A 277 3.50 -16.31 16.75
CA GLY A 277 2.29 -17.04 16.39
C GLY A 277 2.40 -17.71 15.02
N VAL A 278 1.58 -18.71 14.79
CA VAL A 278 1.39 -19.30 13.46
C VAL A 278 -0.02 -18.94 12.98
N HIS A 279 -0.11 -18.38 11.76
CA HIS A 279 -1.36 -18.13 11.09
C HIS A 279 -1.56 -19.14 9.95
N VAL A 280 -2.75 -19.75 9.87
CA VAL A 280 -3.12 -20.63 8.76
C VAL A 280 -3.90 -19.81 7.75
N LEU A 281 -3.40 -19.73 6.52
CA LEU A 281 -3.97 -18.91 5.47
C LEU A 281 -5.36 -19.40 5.06
N ALA A 282 -6.37 -18.57 5.23
CA ALA A 282 -7.74 -18.88 4.82
C ALA A 282 -7.98 -18.53 3.34
N SER A 283 -9.07 -19.05 2.77
CA SER A 283 -9.46 -18.71 1.40
C SER A 283 -9.73 -17.22 1.24
N GLY A 284 -9.07 -16.59 0.28
CA GLY A 284 -9.17 -15.15 0.01
C GLY A 284 -8.26 -14.25 0.85
N GLU A 285 -7.51 -14.79 1.82
CA GLU A 285 -6.50 -14.02 2.52
C GLU A 285 -5.24 -13.82 1.65
N THR A 286 -4.62 -12.68 1.79
CA THR A 286 -3.36 -12.32 1.13
C THR A 286 -2.28 -12.08 2.18
N LEU A 287 -1.01 -12.19 1.79
CA LEU A 287 0.11 -11.83 2.68
C LEU A 287 -0.04 -10.42 3.25
N TYR A 288 -0.56 -9.49 2.44
CA TYR A 288 -0.83 -8.13 2.89
C TYR A 288 -1.92 -8.09 3.98
N GLY A 289 -3.01 -8.83 3.78
CA GLY A 289 -4.10 -8.94 4.77
C GLY A 289 -3.63 -9.52 6.09
N VAL A 290 -2.83 -10.59 6.03
CA VAL A 290 -2.26 -11.23 7.21
C VAL A 290 -1.24 -10.30 7.89
N ALA A 291 -0.34 -9.67 7.14
CA ALA A 291 0.62 -8.71 7.68
C ALA A 291 -0.07 -7.57 8.43
N ARG A 292 -1.12 -6.99 7.85
CA ARG A 292 -1.94 -5.95 8.48
C ARG A 292 -2.66 -6.44 9.74
N LYS A 293 -3.20 -7.66 9.71
CA LYS A 293 -3.91 -8.28 10.84
C LYS A 293 -3.01 -8.43 12.07
N TYR A 294 -1.73 -8.73 11.87
CA TYR A 294 -0.77 -8.94 12.94
C TYR A 294 0.18 -7.75 13.18
N GLY A 295 -0.01 -6.64 12.48
CA GLY A 295 0.79 -5.43 12.66
C GLY A 295 2.25 -5.58 12.24
N VAL A 296 2.54 -6.51 11.32
CA VAL A 296 3.87 -6.74 10.74
C VAL A 296 3.90 -6.25 9.29
N SER A 297 5.08 -5.97 8.76
CA SER A 297 5.20 -5.65 7.34
C SER A 297 5.10 -6.92 6.47
N VAL A 298 4.68 -6.77 5.22
CA VAL A 298 4.65 -7.90 4.26
C VAL A 298 6.04 -8.49 4.08
N GLY A 299 7.09 -7.65 4.04
CA GLY A 299 8.47 -8.10 3.93
C GLY A 299 8.95 -8.92 5.14
N GLU A 300 8.56 -8.53 6.35
CA GLU A 300 8.85 -9.31 7.56
C GLU A 300 8.14 -10.67 7.54
N LEU A 301 6.89 -10.68 7.08
CA LEU A 301 6.12 -11.91 6.96
C LEU A 301 6.69 -12.85 5.89
N GLN A 302 7.11 -12.31 4.75
CA GLN A 302 7.78 -13.04 3.68
C GLN A 302 9.10 -13.66 4.16
N ALA A 303 9.93 -12.84 4.81
CA ALA A 303 11.23 -13.27 5.32
C ALA A 303 11.13 -14.33 6.41
N ALA A 304 10.11 -14.26 7.28
CA ALA A 304 9.88 -15.25 8.34
C ALA A 304 9.40 -16.60 7.77
N ASN A 305 8.97 -16.63 6.51
CA ASN A 305 8.35 -17.79 5.88
C ASN A 305 9.02 -18.23 4.57
N ASP A 306 10.18 -17.66 4.24
CA ASP A 306 10.95 -17.93 3.01
C ASP A 306 10.08 -17.80 1.73
N ILE A 307 9.21 -16.78 1.69
CA ILE A 307 8.30 -16.53 0.58
C ILE A 307 8.91 -15.48 -0.35
N ASP A 308 9.41 -15.89 -1.49
CA ASP A 308 9.98 -14.98 -2.51
C ASP A 308 8.90 -14.25 -3.31
N ASP A 309 7.77 -14.91 -3.56
CA ASP A 309 6.67 -14.39 -4.37
C ASP A 309 5.37 -14.36 -3.56
N PRO A 310 4.85 -13.16 -3.24
CA PRO A 310 3.59 -13.00 -2.51
C PRO A 310 2.37 -13.62 -3.18
N GLY A 311 2.44 -13.85 -4.50
CA GLY A 311 1.37 -14.45 -5.28
C GLY A 311 1.33 -15.98 -5.22
N LYS A 312 2.37 -16.63 -4.72
CA LYS A 312 2.49 -18.10 -4.66
C LYS A 312 2.06 -18.72 -3.34
N ILE A 313 1.36 -18.00 -2.50
CA ILE A 313 0.81 -18.53 -1.24
C ILE A 313 -0.43 -19.40 -1.50
N ARG A 314 -0.63 -20.41 -0.66
CA ARG A 314 -1.72 -21.38 -0.81
C ARG A 314 -2.64 -21.37 0.41
N VAL A 315 -3.94 -21.57 0.19
CA VAL A 315 -4.91 -21.80 1.27
C VAL A 315 -4.45 -22.98 2.11
N GLY A 316 -4.50 -22.82 3.44
CA GLY A 316 -3.99 -23.81 4.39
C GLY A 316 -2.48 -23.69 4.69
N GLN A 317 -1.76 -22.83 4.00
CA GLN A 317 -0.34 -22.58 4.28
C GLN A 317 -0.17 -21.97 5.68
N LYS A 318 0.74 -22.55 6.49
CA LYS A 318 1.07 -22.03 7.80
C LYS A 318 2.12 -20.93 7.67
N LEU A 319 1.78 -19.74 8.14
CA LEU A 319 2.68 -18.58 8.14
C LEU A 319 3.16 -18.30 9.56
N ARG A 320 4.46 -18.27 9.77
CA ARG A 320 5.07 -17.79 11.01
C ARG A 320 4.94 -16.27 11.09
N ILE A 321 4.36 -15.78 12.17
CA ILE A 321 4.18 -14.34 12.39
C ILE A 321 5.34 -13.84 13.24
N PRO A 322 6.23 -12.99 12.72
CA PRO A 322 7.31 -12.41 13.48
C PRO A 322 6.75 -11.41 14.49
N GLY A 323 6.86 -11.68 15.79
CA GLY A 323 6.73 -10.77 16.91
C GLY A 323 5.66 -9.67 16.86
N GLY A 324 4.41 -9.98 16.51
CA GLY A 324 3.31 -9.02 16.44
C GLY A 324 2.28 -9.25 17.56
N GLN A 325 1.72 -8.18 18.12
CA GLN A 325 0.64 -8.22 19.10
C GLN A 325 -0.65 -8.77 18.46
N GLN A 326 -1.25 -9.77 19.09
CA GLN A 326 -2.58 -10.25 18.73
C GLN A 326 -3.67 -9.25 19.14
N ALA A 327 -4.45 -8.80 18.19
CA ALA A 327 -5.80 -8.33 18.46
C ALA A 327 -6.70 -9.57 18.62
N GLY A 328 -7.29 -9.71 19.80
CA GLY A 328 -7.94 -10.91 20.30
C GLY A 328 -8.90 -11.62 19.34
N GLY A 329 -8.65 -12.89 19.14
CA GLY A 329 -9.55 -13.85 18.52
C GLY A 329 -9.34 -15.21 19.18
N ARG A 330 -10.38 -15.68 19.83
CA ARG A 330 -10.46 -16.92 20.62
C ARG A 330 -10.06 -18.13 19.79
N VAL A 331 -8.95 -18.76 20.16
CA VAL A 331 -8.54 -20.06 19.59
C VAL A 331 -9.32 -21.17 20.33
N VAL A 332 -10.16 -21.88 19.61
CA VAL A 332 -10.71 -23.17 20.07
C VAL A 332 -9.66 -24.23 19.77
N ALA A 333 -9.03 -24.73 20.84
CA ALA A 333 -8.16 -25.89 20.75
C ALA A 333 -9.02 -27.17 20.76
N GLN A 334 -8.98 -27.91 19.66
CA GLN A 334 -9.46 -29.28 19.63
C GLN A 334 -8.30 -30.22 20.02
N ALA A 335 -8.39 -30.78 21.20
CA ALA A 335 -7.52 -31.88 21.62
C ALA A 335 -8.14 -33.19 21.18
N ALA A 336 -7.34 -34.01 20.52
CA ALA A 336 -7.66 -35.38 20.16
C ALA A 336 -7.25 -36.31 21.30
N GLY A 337 -8.09 -37.32 21.57
CA GLY A 337 -7.60 -38.61 22.06
C GLY A 337 -8.17 -39.17 23.36
N GLY A 338 -9.01 -40.17 23.27
CA GLY A 338 -8.81 -41.35 24.04
C GLY A 338 -9.84 -41.81 25.10
N LYS A 339 -10.62 -42.83 24.72
CA LYS A 339 -11.12 -43.97 25.53
C LYS A 339 -12.35 -43.82 26.43
N ASN A 340 -13.39 -44.51 26.01
CA ASN A 340 -14.46 -45.06 26.82
C ASN A 340 -13.94 -46.00 27.96
N PRO A 341 -14.71 -46.29 29.06
CA PRO A 341 -15.88 -47.15 28.91
C PRO A 341 -17.06 -46.92 29.89
N SER A 342 -18.24 -47.41 29.43
CA SER A 342 -19.32 -48.12 30.11
C SER A 342 -20.02 -47.57 31.37
N GLY A 343 -21.37 -47.57 31.31
CA GLY A 343 -22.20 -47.81 32.47
C GLY A 343 -23.58 -47.15 32.47
N SER A 344 -24.59 -47.86 31.95
CA SER A 344 -25.84 -48.23 32.62
C SER A 344 -26.96 -47.19 32.87
N ILE A 345 -28.05 -47.38 32.15
CA ILE A 345 -29.46 -47.51 32.55
C ILE A 345 -30.16 -46.37 33.34
N GLY A 346 -31.24 -45.88 32.78
CA GLY A 346 -32.27 -45.12 33.49
C GLY A 346 -33.39 -44.58 32.56
N LYS A 347 -34.45 -45.41 32.42
CA LYS A 347 -35.74 -45.08 31.75
C LYS A 347 -36.52 -43.98 32.51
N ARG A 348 -37.28 -43.16 31.82
CA ARG A 348 -38.74 -42.86 31.90
C ARG A 348 -39.06 -41.48 31.34
N LYS A 349 -39.81 -41.45 30.30
CA LYS A 349 -41.28 -41.36 30.08
C LYS A 349 -41.87 -39.93 30.16
N ARG A 350 -42.51 -39.59 29.03
CA ARG A 350 -43.79 -38.84 28.80
C ARG A 350 -43.77 -37.34 29.11
N GLY A 351 -44.28 -36.55 28.29
CA GLY A 351 -45.45 -36.28 27.47
C GLY A 351 -45.47 -34.79 27.32
N GLY A 352 -45.93 -34.22 26.32
CA GLY A 352 -47.24 -34.05 25.81
C GLY A 352 -47.35 -32.69 25.19
N THR A 353 -47.85 -32.65 24.00
CA THR A 353 -48.83 -31.69 23.38
C THR A 353 -48.63 -30.19 23.59
N SER A 354 -48.52 -29.45 22.55
CA SER A 354 -49.55 -28.97 21.58
C SER A 354 -49.60 -27.43 21.51
N THR A 355 -49.67 -26.96 20.31
CA THR A 355 -50.42 -25.77 19.79
C THR A 355 -49.93 -24.38 20.25
N TYR A 356 -49.42 -23.57 19.40
CA TYR A 356 -50.05 -22.68 18.43
C TYR A 356 -48.98 -22.17 17.47
#